data_4b16db743e7b109123d69fb6167ebaf3
#
_entry.id   4b16db743e7b109123d69fb6167ebaf3
#
_cell.length_a   1.000
_cell.length_b   1.000
_cell.length_c   1.000
_cell.angle_alpha   90.00
_cell.angle_beta   90.00
_cell.angle_gamma   90.00
#
_symmetry.space_group_name_H-M   'P 1'
#
loop_
_entity.id
_entity.type
_entity.pdbx_description
1 polymer ?
#
loop_
_entity_poly.entity_id
_entity_poly.type
_entity_poly.pdbx_seq_one_letter_code
_entity_poly.pdbx_strand_id
1 'polypeptide(L)'
;AKGERQIGEEWTHVLTDNAEEDMPRIEVYRSSLEDGAVRLQDASLQFRGGEWLFRVAMVANAPICCEMECSEDFTQGVLHIAADCQDVRFCIDNALMLLFAFRTAPLMTLEMHAAVVVREARGEDKGFLFLGYSGTGKSTHARQWLAAYKDAWLLNDDNPILRVMPN
;
A
#
# COMPACT_ATOMS: atom_id res chain seq x y z
N ALA A 1 -3.64 11.25 18.27
CA ALA A 1 -2.26 11.72 18.49
C ALA A 1 -1.24 10.56 18.69
N LYS A 2 -1.65 9.37 19.15
CA LYS A 2 -0.74 8.21 19.27
C LYS A 2 -0.62 7.37 18.00
N GLY A 3 -1.56 7.51 17.04
CA GLY A 3 -1.53 6.79 15.76
C GLY A 3 -0.61 7.42 14.72
N GLU A 4 -0.52 8.75 14.70
CA GLU A 4 0.31 9.48 13.71
C GLU A 4 1.82 9.21 13.84
N ARG A 5 2.34 9.00 15.07
CA ARG A 5 3.76 8.70 15.28
C ARG A 5 4.18 7.29 14.83
N GLN A 6 3.28 6.30 14.91
CA GLN A 6 3.61 4.93 14.53
C GLN A 6 3.63 4.73 13.00
N ILE A 7 2.76 5.42 12.26
CA ILE A 7 2.71 5.33 10.79
C ILE A 7 3.94 6.00 10.17
N GLY A 8 4.40 7.14 10.70
CA GLY A 8 5.58 7.84 10.20
C GLY A 8 6.88 7.06 10.39
N GLU A 9 7.04 6.33 11.49
CA GLU A 9 8.28 5.60 11.79
C GLU A 9 8.46 4.31 10.98
N GLU A 10 7.40 3.60 10.63
CA GLU A 10 7.48 2.38 9.81
C GLU A 10 7.83 2.67 8.34
N TRP A 11 7.47 3.83 7.80
CA TRP A 11 7.71 4.19 6.39
C TRP A 11 8.96 5.02 6.15
N THR A 12 9.48 5.71 7.17
CA THR A 12 10.72 6.53 7.05
C THR A 12 11.98 5.71 6.81
N HIS A 13 11.98 4.41 7.11
CA HIS A 13 13.13 3.54 6.84
C HIS A 13 13.31 3.13 5.37
N VAL A 14 12.32 3.36 4.52
CA VAL A 14 12.34 2.97 3.10
C VAL A 14 12.80 4.10 2.17
N LEU A 15 12.84 5.34 2.66
CA LEU A 15 13.08 6.53 1.84
C LEU A 15 14.33 7.27 2.32
N THR A 16 15.48 6.96 1.72
CA THR A 16 16.75 7.61 2.02
C THR A 16 16.97 8.89 1.18
N ASP A 17 17.42 9.89 1.87
CA ASP A 17 18.33 10.98 1.46
C ASP A 17 17.87 12.17 0.58
N ASN A 18 16.64 12.39 0.20
CA ASN A 18 16.14 13.68 -0.33
C ASN A 18 14.60 13.70 -0.45
N ALA A 19 13.93 12.90 0.33
CA ALA A 19 12.52 12.55 0.10
C ALA A 19 11.50 13.52 0.70
N GLU A 20 11.90 14.50 1.52
CA GLU A 20 10.92 15.34 2.23
C GLU A 20 10.09 16.25 1.32
N GLU A 21 10.64 16.69 0.17
CA GLU A 21 9.92 17.57 -0.76
C GLU A 21 9.03 16.80 -1.77
N ASP A 22 9.34 15.53 -2.06
CA ASP A 22 8.64 14.72 -3.07
C ASP A 22 7.66 13.69 -2.48
N MET A 23 7.55 13.61 -1.17
CA MET A 23 6.63 12.68 -0.51
C MET A 23 5.17 13.11 -0.68
N PRO A 24 4.27 12.19 -1.05
CA PRO A 24 2.85 12.49 -1.07
C PRO A 24 2.36 12.85 0.33
N ARG A 25 1.48 13.84 0.38
CA ARG A 25 0.86 14.31 1.62
C ARG A 25 -0.60 13.88 1.66
N ILE A 26 -1.05 13.44 2.83
CA ILE A 26 -2.43 13.06 3.05
C ILE A 26 -3.00 13.81 4.26
N GLU A 27 -4.16 14.41 4.09
CA GLU A 27 -4.97 14.94 5.17
C GLU A 27 -6.11 13.97 5.48
N VAL A 28 -6.36 13.68 6.74
CA VAL A 28 -7.32 12.66 7.17
C VAL A 28 -8.43 13.28 8.00
N TYR A 29 -9.67 13.07 7.60
CA TYR A 29 -10.87 13.56 8.27
C TYR A 29 -11.84 12.42 8.58
N ARG A 30 -12.61 12.57 9.66
CA ARG A 30 -13.82 11.79 9.89
C ARG A 30 -15.03 12.60 9.49
N SER A 31 -15.84 12.06 8.59
CA SER A 31 -16.99 12.80 8.03
C SER A 31 -18.12 11.84 7.65
N SER A 32 -19.30 12.43 7.38
CA SER A 32 -20.33 11.71 6.64
C SER A 32 -19.95 11.73 5.17
N LEU A 33 -19.82 10.55 4.57
CA LEU A 33 -19.52 10.45 3.15
C LEU A 33 -20.76 10.78 2.32
N GLU A 34 -20.61 11.58 1.27
CA GLU A 34 -21.73 12.00 0.41
C GLU A 34 -22.46 10.79 -0.21
N ASP A 35 -21.69 9.82 -0.65
CA ASP A 35 -22.16 8.56 -1.25
C ASP A 35 -22.00 7.34 -0.32
N GLY A 36 -22.00 7.55 1.00
CA GLY A 36 -21.75 6.47 1.98
C GLY A 36 -22.73 5.28 1.89
N ALA A 37 -23.90 5.48 1.29
CA ALA A 37 -24.87 4.41 1.01
C ALA A 37 -24.50 3.56 -0.23
N VAL A 38 -23.60 4.02 -1.10
CA VAL A 38 -23.15 3.28 -2.27
C VAL A 38 -22.39 2.03 -1.81
N ARG A 39 -22.74 0.90 -2.42
CA ARG A 39 -22.07 -0.39 -2.14
C ARG A 39 -21.11 -0.71 -3.27
N LEU A 40 -19.86 -0.95 -2.91
CA LEU A 40 -18.82 -1.36 -3.85
C LEU A 40 -18.57 -2.87 -3.74
N GLN A 41 -18.18 -3.49 -4.85
CA GLN A 41 -17.69 -4.87 -4.81
C GLN A 41 -16.32 -4.97 -4.16
N ASP A 42 -15.51 -3.89 -4.27
CA ASP A 42 -14.15 -3.82 -3.75
C ASP A 42 -13.77 -2.34 -3.57
N ALA A 43 -12.92 -1.82 -4.45
CA ALA A 43 -12.50 -0.43 -4.51
C ALA A 43 -12.83 0.18 -5.87
N SER A 44 -12.93 1.48 -5.93
CA SER A 44 -13.07 2.20 -7.20
C SER A 44 -12.12 3.39 -7.26
N LEU A 45 -11.59 3.64 -8.45
CA LEU A 45 -10.80 4.82 -8.76
C LEU A 45 -11.41 5.50 -9.99
N GLN A 46 -11.75 6.79 -9.88
CA GLN A 46 -12.38 7.57 -10.93
C GLN A 46 -11.67 8.90 -11.08
N PHE A 47 -11.51 9.38 -12.31
CA PHE A 47 -10.99 10.72 -12.58
C PHE A 47 -12.14 11.66 -12.88
N ARG A 48 -12.24 12.78 -12.14
CA ARG A 48 -13.30 13.77 -12.29
C ARG A 48 -12.74 15.19 -12.07
N GLY A 49 -12.95 16.09 -13.03
CA GLY A 49 -12.66 17.50 -12.85
C GLY A 49 -11.18 17.88 -12.61
N GLY A 50 -10.23 17.00 -12.96
CA GLY A 50 -8.80 17.22 -12.70
C GLY A 50 -8.29 16.52 -11.44
N GLU A 51 -9.14 15.75 -10.74
CA GLU A 51 -8.80 15.04 -9.52
C GLU A 51 -9.19 13.56 -9.62
N TRP A 52 -8.48 12.72 -8.87
CA TRP A 52 -8.81 11.31 -8.71
C TRP A 52 -9.66 11.11 -7.46
N LEU A 53 -10.73 10.36 -7.59
CA LEU A 53 -11.56 9.93 -6.47
C LEU A 53 -11.39 8.43 -6.27
N PHE A 54 -10.80 8.06 -5.13
CA PHE A 54 -10.66 6.69 -4.67
C PHE A 54 -11.69 6.39 -3.58
N ARG A 55 -12.36 5.25 -3.70
CA ARG A 55 -13.34 4.77 -2.73
C ARG A 55 -13.07 3.31 -2.40
N VAL A 56 -13.21 2.94 -1.14
CA VAL A 56 -13.03 1.56 -0.69
C VAL A 56 -14.14 1.12 0.28
N ALA A 57 -14.54 -0.14 0.17
CA ALA A 57 -15.37 -0.84 1.13
C ALA A 57 -14.57 -1.97 1.77
N MET A 58 -14.77 -2.23 3.07
CA MET A 58 -14.02 -3.26 3.80
C MET A 58 -14.24 -4.67 3.28
N VAL A 59 -15.44 -4.92 2.77
CA VAL A 59 -15.82 -6.21 2.16
C VAL A 59 -16.74 -5.98 0.97
N ALA A 60 -16.79 -6.92 0.05
CA ALA A 60 -17.65 -6.84 -1.12
C ALA A 60 -19.11 -6.55 -0.75
N ASN A 61 -19.75 -5.65 -1.50
CA ASN A 61 -21.12 -5.18 -1.31
C ASN A 61 -21.41 -4.50 0.04
N ALA A 62 -20.38 -4.08 0.76
CA ALA A 62 -20.54 -3.23 1.96
C ALA A 62 -20.63 -1.74 1.57
N PRO A 63 -21.13 -0.90 2.47
CA PRO A 63 -21.02 0.56 2.34
C PRO A 63 -19.55 0.99 2.22
N ILE A 64 -19.33 2.14 1.56
CA ILE A 64 -18.02 2.76 1.49
C ILE A 64 -17.56 3.11 2.91
N CYS A 65 -16.36 2.68 3.28
CA CYS A 65 -15.78 2.99 4.59
C CYS A 65 -14.85 4.22 4.54
N CYS A 66 -14.29 4.53 3.36
CA CYS A 66 -13.57 5.78 3.15
C CYS A 66 -13.54 6.16 1.67
N GLU A 67 -13.33 7.44 1.43
CA GLU A 67 -13.06 8.01 0.11
C GLU A 67 -11.89 8.99 0.20
N MET A 68 -11.07 9.05 -0.84
CA MET A 68 -9.94 9.95 -0.92
C MET A 68 -9.97 10.70 -2.26
N GLU A 69 -9.92 12.01 -2.17
CA GLU A 69 -9.66 12.89 -3.31
C GLU A 69 -8.15 13.09 -3.43
N CYS A 70 -7.62 12.87 -4.63
CA CYS A 70 -6.19 13.01 -4.91
C CYS A 70 -5.95 13.99 -6.05
N SER A 71 -4.86 14.75 -5.95
CA SER A 71 -4.35 15.53 -7.07
C SER A 71 -4.03 14.64 -8.27
N GLU A 72 -4.03 15.22 -9.47
CA GLU A 72 -3.76 14.49 -10.72
C GLU A 72 -2.42 13.73 -10.70
N ASP A 73 -1.41 14.29 -10.02
CA ASP A 73 -0.06 13.74 -9.91
C ASP A 73 0.16 12.88 -8.64
N PHE A 74 -0.88 12.65 -7.84
CA PHE A 74 -0.83 11.88 -6.59
C PHE A 74 0.16 12.41 -5.56
N THR A 75 0.43 13.74 -5.54
CA THR A 75 1.27 14.36 -4.50
C THR A 75 0.47 14.76 -3.27
N GLN A 76 -0.83 14.93 -3.41
CA GLN A 76 -1.72 15.33 -2.33
C GLN A 76 -2.97 14.47 -2.32
N GLY A 77 -3.46 14.13 -1.14
CA GLY A 77 -4.71 13.43 -0.93
C GLY A 77 -5.45 13.96 0.29
N VAL A 78 -6.78 13.98 0.20
CA VAL A 78 -7.67 14.26 1.32
C VAL A 78 -8.52 13.02 1.55
N LEU A 79 -8.29 12.33 2.67
CA LEU A 79 -8.98 11.10 3.04
C LEU A 79 -10.13 11.38 4.00
N HIS A 80 -11.33 11.07 3.57
CA HIS A 80 -12.54 11.08 4.37
C HIS A 80 -12.90 9.67 4.82
N ILE A 81 -12.88 9.43 6.13
CA ILE A 81 -13.24 8.15 6.73
C ILE A 81 -14.65 8.26 7.30
N ALA A 82 -15.53 7.31 6.96
CA ALA A 82 -16.88 7.27 7.47
C ALA A 82 -16.88 7.33 9.00
N ALA A 83 -17.82 8.12 9.57
CA ALA A 83 -17.86 8.37 11.01
C ALA A 83 -18.08 7.09 11.84
N ASP A 84 -18.76 6.09 11.26
CA ASP A 84 -19.05 4.78 11.85
C ASP A 84 -18.01 3.70 11.50
N CYS A 85 -16.99 4.02 10.70
CA CYS A 85 -15.93 3.09 10.34
C CYS A 85 -15.13 2.67 11.58
N GLN A 86 -15.05 1.37 11.83
CA GLN A 86 -14.35 0.81 12.99
C GLN A 86 -12.85 0.59 12.72
N ASP A 87 -12.47 0.36 11.46
CA ASP A 87 -11.08 0.10 11.07
C ASP A 87 -10.49 1.29 10.32
N VAL A 88 -10.07 2.29 11.09
CA VAL A 88 -9.40 3.49 10.58
C VAL A 88 -8.07 3.16 9.93
N ARG A 89 -7.35 2.16 10.48
CA ARG A 89 -6.06 1.73 9.97
C ARG A 89 -6.19 1.19 8.55
N PHE A 90 -7.16 0.34 8.29
CA PHE A 90 -7.46 -0.17 6.95
C PHE A 90 -7.65 0.97 5.95
N CYS A 91 -8.39 2.02 6.30
CA CYS A 91 -8.60 3.17 5.42
C CYS A 91 -7.31 3.92 5.12
N ILE A 92 -6.49 4.18 6.14
CA ILE A 92 -5.22 4.90 6.00
C ILE A 92 -4.21 4.08 5.19
N ASP A 93 -4.06 2.80 5.50
CA ASP A 93 -3.13 1.90 4.81
C ASP A 93 -3.46 1.82 3.31
N ASN A 94 -4.75 1.66 2.94
CA ASN A 94 -5.18 1.66 1.54
C ASN A 94 -4.94 3.00 0.83
N ALA A 95 -5.19 4.12 1.51
CA ALA A 95 -4.96 5.45 0.94
C ALA A 95 -3.48 5.71 0.67
N LEU A 96 -2.61 5.39 1.65
CA LEU A 96 -1.15 5.53 1.51
C LEU A 96 -0.60 4.62 0.42
N MET A 97 -1.05 3.37 0.38
CA MET A 97 -0.68 2.40 -0.65
C MET A 97 -1.01 2.93 -2.05
N LEU A 98 -2.22 3.44 -2.24
CA LEU A 98 -2.66 4.00 -3.52
C LEU A 98 -1.80 5.22 -3.93
N LEU A 99 -1.64 6.20 -3.04
CA LEU A 99 -0.82 7.39 -3.32
C LEU A 99 0.60 6.99 -3.68
N PHE A 100 1.21 6.11 -2.90
CA PHE A 100 2.56 5.62 -3.14
C PHE A 100 2.67 4.91 -4.49
N ALA A 101 1.78 3.96 -4.78
CA ALA A 101 1.81 3.17 -6.00
C ALA A 101 1.71 4.06 -7.25
N PHE A 102 0.74 4.97 -7.30
CA PHE A 102 0.56 5.84 -8.46
C PHE A 102 1.63 6.93 -8.57
N ARG A 103 2.06 7.52 -7.43
CA ARG A 103 3.11 8.53 -7.42
C ARG A 103 4.46 7.96 -7.90
N THR A 104 4.76 6.70 -7.56
CA THR A 104 6.05 6.08 -7.87
C THR A 104 6.05 5.24 -9.14
N ALA A 105 4.89 4.95 -9.72
CA ALA A 105 4.81 4.20 -10.98
C ALA A 105 5.65 4.82 -12.13
N PRO A 106 5.65 6.16 -12.35
CA PRO A 106 6.52 6.78 -13.35
C PRO A 106 8.01 6.60 -13.07
N LEU A 107 8.39 6.28 -11.83
CA LEU A 107 9.75 5.98 -11.39
C LEU A 107 10.10 4.49 -11.53
N MET A 108 9.37 3.75 -12.35
CA MET A 108 9.53 2.31 -12.55
C MET A 108 9.42 1.50 -11.24
N THR A 109 8.56 1.94 -10.36
CA THR A 109 8.28 1.29 -9.07
C THR A 109 6.92 0.60 -9.11
N LEU A 110 6.86 -0.62 -8.60
CA LEU A 110 5.67 -1.46 -8.58
C LEU A 110 5.49 -2.07 -7.20
N GLU A 111 4.30 -1.93 -6.64
CA GLU A 111 3.86 -2.68 -5.48
C GLU A 111 3.25 -4.02 -5.91
N MET A 112 3.62 -5.10 -5.21
CA MET A 112 3.23 -6.46 -5.59
C MET A 112 2.55 -7.15 -4.42
N HIS A 113 1.53 -7.96 -4.69
CA HIS A 113 1.00 -8.90 -3.70
C HIS A 113 1.81 -10.20 -3.75
N ALA A 114 2.88 -10.27 -2.95
CA ALA A 114 3.85 -11.37 -2.97
C ALA A 114 4.49 -11.62 -1.60
N ALA A 115 5.01 -12.82 -1.39
CA ALA A 115 6.00 -13.07 -0.35
C ALA A 115 7.41 -13.06 -0.97
N VAL A 116 8.38 -12.44 -0.30
CA VAL A 116 9.76 -12.34 -0.79
C VAL A 116 10.73 -12.92 0.24
N VAL A 117 11.49 -13.90 -0.20
CA VAL A 117 12.62 -14.46 0.54
C VAL A 117 13.90 -14.05 -0.15
N VAL A 118 14.87 -13.60 0.62
CA VAL A 118 16.22 -13.29 0.13
C VAL A 118 17.20 -14.37 0.55
N ARG A 119 18.11 -14.70 -0.33
CA ARG A 119 19.27 -15.57 -0.06
C ARG A 119 20.53 -14.99 -0.66
N GLU A 120 21.64 -15.17 0.05
CA GLU A 120 22.95 -14.93 -0.54
C GLU A 120 23.27 -16.04 -1.57
N ALA A 121 23.65 -15.63 -2.77
CA ALA A 121 24.11 -16.52 -3.81
C ALA A 121 25.33 -15.91 -4.52
N ARG A 122 26.49 -16.53 -4.35
CA ARG A 122 27.76 -16.10 -4.98
C ARG A 122 28.21 -14.70 -4.57
N GLY A 123 28.01 -14.34 -3.29
CA GLY A 123 28.37 -13.02 -2.76
C GLY A 123 27.38 -11.89 -3.09
N GLU A 124 26.21 -12.23 -3.62
CA GLU A 124 25.14 -11.29 -3.91
C GLU A 124 23.84 -11.75 -3.27
N ASP A 125 23.07 -10.81 -2.75
CA ASP A 125 21.72 -11.07 -2.26
C ASP A 125 20.75 -11.20 -3.43
N LYS A 126 20.00 -12.31 -3.46
CA LYS A 126 18.99 -12.59 -4.47
C LYS A 126 17.62 -12.73 -3.84
N GLY A 127 16.67 -11.89 -4.31
CA GLY A 127 15.28 -11.95 -3.92
C GLY A 127 14.49 -12.95 -4.76
N PHE A 128 13.70 -13.78 -4.10
CA PHE A 128 12.79 -14.76 -4.71
C PHE A 128 11.36 -14.39 -4.34
N LEU A 129 10.56 -14.04 -5.34
CA LEU A 129 9.18 -13.61 -5.18
C LEU A 129 8.23 -14.78 -5.42
N PHE A 130 7.36 -15.03 -4.45
CA PHE A 130 6.27 -16.00 -4.56
C PHE A 130 4.97 -15.26 -4.85
N LEU A 131 4.50 -15.34 -6.09
CA LEU A 131 3.32 -14.67 -6.61
C LEU A 131 2.12 -15.63 -6.63
N GLY A 132 0.92 -15.08 -6.50
CA GLY A 132 -0.33 -15.82 -6.59
C GLY A 132 -1.48 -15.11 -5.89
N TYR A 133 -2.70 -15.58 -6.13
CA TYR A 133 -3.89 -15.06 -5.46
C TYR A 133 -3.82 -15.25 -3.94
N SER A 134 -4.67 -14.51 -3.21
CA SER A 134 -4.82 -14.71 -1.77
C SER A 134 -5.18 -16.17 -1.47
N GLY A 135 -4.57 -16.76 -0.43
CA GLY A 135 -4.81 -18.14 -0.04
C GLY A 135 -4.08 -19.22 -0.85
N THR A 136 -3.30 -18.90 -1.89
CA THR A 136 -2.54 -19.90 -2.69
C THR A 136 -1.34 -20.49 -1.97
N GLY A 137 -0.99 -19.99 -0.77
CA GLY A 137 0.09 -20.52 0.03
C GLY A 137 1.44 -19.81 -0.16
N LYS A 138 1.47 -18.55 -0.65
CA LYS A 138 2.70 -17.75 -0.79
C LYS A 138 3.52 -17.73 0.48
N SER A 139 2.93 -17.30 1.59
CA SER A 139 3.59 -17.25 2.91
C SER A 139 3.98 -18.64 3.44
N THR A 140 3.21 -19.68 3.10
CA THR A 140 3.55 -21.05 3.45
C THR A 140 4.80 -21.48 2.69
N HIS A 141 4.91 -21.17 1.40
CA HIS A 141 6.07 -21.47 0.58
C HIS A 141 7.32 -20.71 1.06
N ALA A 142 7.17 -19.42 1.38
CA ALA A 142 8.26 -18.63 1.97
C ALA A 142 8.76 -19.25 3.27
N ARG A 143 7.86 -19.67 4.18
CA ARG A 143 8.26 -20.37 5.42
C ARG A 143 8.99 -21.68 5.18
N GLN A 144 8.63 -22.45 4.15
CA GLN A 144 9.37 -23.66 3.78
C GLN A 144 10.79 -23.35 3.31
N TRP A 145 10.99 -22.28 2.57
CA TRP A 145 12.32 -21.82 2.19
C TRP A 145 13.16 -21.41 3.40
N LEU A 146 12.60 -20.64 4.33
CA LEU A 146 13.27 -20.27 5.57
C LEU A 146 13.67 -21.48 6.41
N ALA A 147 12.85 -22.54 6.40
CA ALA A 147 13.18 -23.79 7.10
C ALA A 147 14.27 -24.60 6.38
N ALA A 148 14.28 -24.59 5.04
CA ALA A 148 15.20 -25.38 4.22
C ALA A 148 16.60 -24.74 4.08
N TYR A 149 16.67 -23.40 4.08
CA TYR A 149 17.90 -22.66 3.80
C TYR A 149 18.26 -21.75 4.97
N LYS A 150 19.37 -22.02 5.64
CA LYS A 150 19.83 -21.28 6.83
C LYS A 150 20.30 -19.86 6.49
N ASP A 151 20.66 -19.61 5.25
CA ASP A 151 21.10 -18.34 4.69
C ASP A 151 19.94 -17.51 4.11
N ALA A 152 18.70 -17.98 4.28
CA ALA A 152 17.53 -17.28 3.81
C ALA A 152 16.88 -16.42 4.91
N TRP A 153 16.36 -15.26 4.53
CA TRP A 153 15.52 -14.44 5.41
C TRP A 153 14.30 -13.90 4.68
N LEU A 154 13.25 -13.58 5.43
CA LEU A 154 12.02 -12.99 4.90
C LEU A 154 12.23 -11.50 4.74
N LEU A 155 12.09 -10.99 3.52
CA LEU A 155 12.13 -9.55 3.25
C LEU A 155 10.75 -8.93 3.44
N ASN A 156 9.71 -9.55 2.86
CA ASN A 156 8.33 -9.08 2.97
C ASN A 156 7.38 -10.26 2.73
N ASP A 157 6.23 -10.31 3.42
CA ASP A 157 5.26 -11.42 3.32
C ASP A 157 3.91 -11.01 2.70
N ASP A 158 3.76 -9.78 2.20
CA ASP A 158 2.48 -9.31 1.65
C ASP A 158 2.64 -8.34 0.48
N ASN A 159 3.17 -7.15 0.72
CA ASN A 159 3.23 -6.06 -0.25
C ASN A 159 4.68 -5.57 -0.49
N PRO A 160 5.55 -6.37 -1.12
CA PRO A 160 6.89 -5.93 -1.49
C PRO A 160 6.85 -4.87 -2.58
N ILE A 161 7.77 -3.93 -2.47
CA ILE A 161 7.98 -2.88 -3.47
C ILE A 161 9.18 -3.28 -4.33
N LEU A 162 8.98 -3.26 -5.64
CA LEU A 162 10.01 -3.50 -6.64
C LEU A 162 10.30 -2.21 -7.40
N ARG A 163 11.57 -1.93 -7.61
CA ARG A 163 11.98 -0.78 -8.42
C ARG A 163 13.07 -1.20 -9.42
N VAL A 164 12.87 -0.83 -10.68
CA VAL A 164 13.92 -0.97 -11.69
C VAL A 164 14.88 0.20 -11.53
N MET A 165 16.13 -0.13 -11.19
CA MET A 165 17.18 0.88 -11.05
C MET A 165 17.86 1.09 -12.40
N PRO A 166 18.22 2.34 -12.76
CA PRO A 166 19.05 2.60 -13.93
C PRO A 166 20.41 1.91 -13.76
N ASN A 167 20.90 1.33 -14.85
CA ASN A 167 22.25 0.73 -14.91
C ASN A 167 23.34 1.81 -14.88
#